data_a769834ea953d2affbefe61205a80f50
#
_entry.id   a769834ea953d2affbefe61205a80f50
#
_cell.length_a   1.000
_cell.length_b   1.000
_cell.length_c   1.000
_cell.angle_alpha   90.00
_cell.angle_beta   90.00
_cell.angle_gamma   90.00
#
_symmetry.space_group_name_H-M   'P 1'
#
loop_
_entity.id
_entity.type
_entity.pdbx_description
1 polymer ?
#
loop_
_entity_poly.entity_id
_entity_poly.type
_entity_poly.pdbx_seq_one_letter_code
_entity_poly.pdbx_strand_id
1 'polypeptide(L)'
;MYTIRYSGQFKRSYKLCKKRGYDMSKLEAVLRLLVETGSLPPQYHPHILSGKDWAGYWECHIEPNWLLVWDQNDNELVLLLLETGTHSDLFG
;
A
#
# COMPACT_ATOMS: atom_id res chain seq x y z
N MET A 1 13.48 6.36 -9.89
CA MET A 1 13.17 5.23 -8.98
C MET A 1 12.80 5.77 -7.61
N TYR A 2 11.76 5.25 -7.01
CA TYR A 2 11.29 5.72 -5.72
C TYR A 2 12.00 5.03 -4.57
N THR A 3 12.15 5.73 -3.45
CA THR A 3 12.64 5.18 -2.19
C THR A 3 11.46 4.82 -1.30
N ILE A 4 11.48 3.63 -0.70
CA ILE A 4 10.40 3.20 0.20
C ILE A 4 10.78 3.54 1.64
N ARG A 5 9.80 4.08 2.37
CA ARG A 5 9.84 4.24 3.82
C ARG A 5 8.66 3.51 4.43
N TYR A 6 8.81 3.04 5.64
CA TYR A 6 7.80 2.23 6.33
C TYR A 6 7.36 2.94 7.61
N SER A 7 6.03 3.14 7.76
CA SER A 7 5.49 3.61 9.03
C SER A 7 5.52 2.47 10.06
N GLY A 8 5.45 2.83 11.34
CA GLY A 8 5.35 1.81 12.39
C GLY A 8 4.08 0.96 12.24
N GLN A 9 2.98 1.61 11.85
CA GLN A 9 1.72 0.91 11.62
C GLN A 9 1.84 -0.08 10.45
N PHE A 10 2.51 0.31 9.37
CA PHE A 10 2.72 -0.61 8.25
C PHE A 10 3.51 -1.85 8.68
N LYS A 11 4.56 -1.66 9.47
CA LYS A 11 5.37 -2.79 9.95
C LYS A 11 4.53 -3.78 10.76
N ARG A 12 3.63 -3.29 11.59
CA ARG A 12 2.70 -4.13 12.36
C ARG A 12 1.72 -4.85 11.43
N SER A 13 1.13 -4.11 10.49
CA SER A 13 0.19 -4.66 9.53
C SER A 13 0.83 -5.74 8.65
N TYR A 14 2.07 -5.50 8.22
CA TYR A 14 2.83 -6.45 7.42
C TYR A 14 3.01 -7.77 8.17
N LYS A 15 3.43 -7.69 9.43
CA LYS A 15 3.62 -8.89 10.26
C LYS A 15 2.32 -9.66 10.44
N LEU A 16 1.21 -8.95 10.61
CA LEU A 16 -0.09 -9.59 10.77
C LEU A 16 -0.51 -10.33 9.48
N CYS A 17 -0.34 -9.72 8.32
CA CYS A 17 -0.65 -10.36 7.04
C CYS A 17 0.21 -11.61 6.84
N LYS A 18 1.48 -11.53 7.16
CA LYS A 18 2.39 -12.67 7.07
C LYS A 18 1.96 -13.80 8.01
N LYS A 19 1.56 -13.46 9.23
CA LYS A 19 1.09 -14.43 10.22
C LYS A 19 -0.20 -15.11 9.77
N ARG A 20 -1.07 -14.39 9.05
CA ARG A 20 -2.30 -14.95 8.49
C ARG A 20 -2.05 -15.88 7.31
N GLY A 21 -0.82 -15.98 6.84
CA GLY A 21 -0.46 -16.85 5.72
C GLY A 21 -0.66 -16.22 4.35
N TYR A 22 -0.75 -14.89 4.26
CA TYR A 22 -0.86 -14.21 2.97
C TYR A 22 0.39 -14.46 2.12
N ASP A 23 0.19 -14.54 0.81
CA ASP A 23 1.32 -14.66 -0.14
C ASP A 23 2.00 -13.30 -0.28
N MET A 24 3.03 -13.08 0.53
CA MET A 24 3.73 -11.80 0.59
C MET A 24 4.48 -11.46 -0.70
N SER A 25 4.71 -12.45 -1.58
CA SER A 25 5.31 -12.18 -2.89
C SER A 25 4.42 -11.28 -3.74
N LYS A 26 3.10 -11.31 -3.52
CA LYS A 26 2.15 -10.44 -4.22
C LYS A 26 2.31 -8.98 -3.81
N LEU A 27 2.52 -8.73 -2.52
CA LEU A 27 2.83 -7.38 -2.03
C LEU A 27 4.17 -6.90 -2.61
N GLU A 28 5.17 -7.76 -2.61
CA GLU A 28 6.48 -7.40 -3.15
C GLU A 28 6.41 -7.03 -4.64
N ALA A 29 5.59 -7.73 -5.42
CA ALA A 29 5.38 -7.42 -6.84
C ALA A 29 4.80 -6.01 -7.02
N VAL A 30 3.81 -5.65 -6.20
CA VAL A 30 3.21 -4.31 -6.21
C VAL A 30 4.25 -3.25 -5.84
N LEU A 31 5.01 -3.49 -4.79
CA LEU A 31 6.04 -2.54 -4.34
C LEU A 31 7.12 -2.34 -5.39
N ARG A 32 7.50 -3.40 -6.10
CA ARG A 32 8.49 -3.30 -7.18
C ARG A 32 8.01 -2.38 -8.29
N LEU A 33 6.75 -2.53 -8.71
CA LEU A 33 6.16 -1.66 -9.73
C LEU A 33 6.14 -0.20 -9.27
N LEU A 34 5.73 0.05 -8.03
CA LEU A 34 5.70 1.40 -7.48
C LEU A 34 7.09 2.02 -7.41
N VAL A 35 8.09 1.26 -6.98
CA VAL A 35 9.47 1.75 -6.91
C VAL A 35 9.99 2.12 -8.28
N GLU A 36 9.72 1.29 -9.29
CA GLU A 36 10.25 1.50 -10.63
C GLU A 36 9.55 2.64 -11.38
N THR A 37 8.24 2.75 -11.25
CA THR A 37 7.45 3.64 -12.10
C THR A 37 6.61 4.67 -11.35
N GLY A 38 6.34 4.47 -10.06
CA GLY A 38 5.42 5.32 -9.32
C GLY A 38 3.96 5.11 -9.68
N SER A 39 3.63 4.04 -10.41
CA SER A 39 2.25 3.76 -10.83
C SER A 39 1.99 2.27 -10.86
N LEU A 40 0.71 1.90 -10.94
CA LEU A 40 0.27 0.51 -10.99
C LEU A 40 -0.68 0.27 -12.15
N PRO A 41 -0.66 -0.95 -12.73
CA PRO A 41 -1.65 -1.32 -13.75
C PRO A 41 -3.08 -1.28 -13.20
N PRO A 42 -4.09 -1.11 -14.07
CA PRO A 42 -5.50 -1.03 -13.65
C PRO A 42 -5.99 -2.22 -12.84
N GLN A 43 -5.39 -3.39 -13.00
CA GLN A 43 -5.81 -4.60 -12.28
C GLN A 43 -5.70 -4.45 -10.75
N TYR A 44 -4.85 -3.54 -10.28
CA TYR A 44 -4.70 -3.27 -8.84
C TYR A 44 -5.63 -2.16 -8.35
N HIS A 45 -6.44 -1.57 -9.22
CA HIS A 45 -7.40 -0.49 -8.88
C HIS A 45 -6.75 0.65 -8.09
N PRO A 46 -5.61 1.21 -8.53
CA PRO A 46 -4.99 2.31 -7.79
C PRO A 46 -5.85 3.56 -7.85
N HIS A 47 -6.03 4.21 -6.70
CA HIS A 47 -6.79 5.45 -6.62
C HIS A 47 -6.40 6.24 -5.37
N ILE A 48 -6.71 7.54 -5.39
CA ILE A 48 -6.50 8.42 -4.25
C ILE A 48 -7.73 8.36 -3.37
N LEU A 49 -7.51 8.16 -2.07
CA LEU A 49 -8.59 8.10 -1.10
C LEU A 49 -9.13 9.51 -0.83
N SER A 50 -10.42 9.57 -0.53
CA SER A 50 -11.09 10.75 -0.02
C SER A 50 -11.57 10.47 1.38
N GLY A 51 -12.04 11.51 2.09
CA GLY A 51 -12.53 11.36 3.44
C GLY A 51 -11.63 12.04 4.44
N LYS A 52 -12.03 11.96 5.73
CA LYS A 52 -11.46 12.82 6.75
C LYS A 52 -10.02 12.44 7.12
N ASP A 53 -9.76 11.14 7.28
CA ASP A 53 -8.48 10.66 7.81
C ASP A 53 -7.51 10.16 6.74
N TRP A 54 -8.01 9.86 5.54
CA TRP A 54 -7.23 9.21 4.50
C TRP A 54 -7.07 10.04 3.23
N ALA A 55 -7.65 11.25 3.22
CA ALA A 55 -7.64 12.10 2.02
C ALA A 55 -6.22 12.37 1.52
N GLY A 56 -6.00 12.16 0.23
CA GLY A 56 -4.72 12.41 -0.42
C GLY A 56 -3.77 11.23 -0.41
N TYR A 57 -4.07 10.16 0.32
CA TYR A 57 -3.26 8.95 0.29
C TYR A 57 -3.73 8.04 -0.84
N TRP A 58 -2.82 7.22 -1.34
CA TRP A 58 -3.11 6.22 -2.36
C TRP A 58 -3.52 4.90 -1.74
N GLU A 59 -4.40 4.20 -2.45
CA GLU A 59 -4.80 2.84 -2.10
C GLU A 59 -4.79 1.98 -3.36
N CYS A 60 -4.42 0.71 -3.22
CA CYS A 60 -4.62 -0.28 -4.27
C CYS A 60 -5.11 -1.59 -3.67
N HIS A 61 -5.58 -2.49 -4.55
CA HIS A 61 -5.98 -3.84 -4.19
C HIS A 61 -4.91 -4.82 -4.64
N ILE A 62 -4.17 -5.39 -3.69
CA ILE A 62 -3.23 -6.48 -3.98
C ILE A 62 -4.06 -7.71 -4.36
N GLU A 63 -5.13 -7.95 -3.62
CA GLU A 63 -6.21 -8.89 -3.90
C GLU A 63 -7.53 -8.19 -3.56
N PRO A 64 -8.70 -8.76 -3.92
CA PRO A 64 -9.97 -8.06 -3.71
C PRO A 64 -10.20 -7.57 -2.27
N ASN A 65 -9.73 -8.30 -1.27
CA ASN A 65 -9.83 -7.87 0.13
C ASN A 65 -8.46 -7.79 0.80
N TRP A 66 -7.44 -7.39 0.05
CA TRP A 66 -6.12 -7.11 0.59
C TRP A 66 -5.63 -5.80 0.01
N LEU A 67 -5.63 -4.78 0.84
CA LEU A 67 -5.34 -3.39 0.45
C LEU A 67 -3.93 -3.00 0.84
N LEU A 68 -3.40 -2.02 0.12
CA LEU A 68 -2.18 -1.31 0.48
C LEU A 68 -2.49 0.18 0.43
N VAL A 69 -2.13 0.92 1.48
CA VAL A 69 -2.27 2.38 1.55
C VAL A 69 -0.90 3.00 1.71
N TRP A 70 -0.62 4.03 0.91
CA TRP A 70 0.67 4.72 0.97
C TRP A 70 0.52 6.20 0.65
N ASP A 71 1.52 6.98 1.07
CA ASP A 71 1.67 8.37 0.67
C ASP A 71 2.79 8.44 -0.37
N GLN A 72 2.59 9.23 -1.42
CA GLN A 72 3.54 9.29 -2.53
C GLN A 72 3.96 10.73 -2.78
N ASN A 73 5.27 10.97 -2.70
CA ASN A 73 5.85 12.26 -3.02
C ASN A 73 6.64 12.14 -4.33
N ASP A 74 6.04 12.64 -5.42
CA ASP A 74 6.63 12.54 -6.74
C ASP A 74 7.81 13.50 -6.94
N ASN A 75 7.89 14.58 -6.15
CA ASN A 75 9.00 15.51 -6.24
C ASN A 75 10.26 14.94 -5.60
N GLU A 76 10.11 14.27 -4.47
CA GLU A 76 11.24 13.66 -3.75
C GLU A 76 11.44 12.18 -4.10
N LEU A 77 10.52 11.60 -4.87
CA LEU A 77 10.51 10.19 -5.24
C LEU A 77 10.53 9.29 -4.01
N VAL A 78 9.58 9.54 -3.10
CA VAL A 78 9.44 8.78 -1.85
C VAL A 78 8.04 8.16 -1.76
N LEU A 79 8.01 6.90 -1.35
CA LEU A 79 6.78 6.17 -1.03
C LEU A 79 6.81 5.86 0.47
N LEU A 80 5.86 6.40 1.22
CA LEU A 80 5.70 6.07 2.63
C LEU A 80 4.57 5.07 2.78
N LEU A 81 4.89 3.83 3.11
CA LEU A 81 3.89 2.78 3.29
C LEU A 81 3.22 2.95 4.64
N LEU A 82 1.90 3.10 4.64
CA LEU A 82 1.13 3.44 5.83
C LEU A 82 0.43 2.24 6.46
N GLU A 83 -0.25 1.44 5.65
CA GLU A 83 -0.97 0.27 6.14
C GLU A 83 -1.22 -0.75 5.04
N THR A 84 -1.42 -2.00 5.45
CA THR A 84 -1.87 -3.07 4.57
C THR A 84 -2.76 -4.03 5.37
N GLY A 85 -3.75 -4.62 4.71
CA GLY A 85 -4.69 -5.54 5.36
C GLY A 85 -6.04 -5.55 4.66
N THR A 86 -7.04 -6.08 5.34
CA THR A 86 -8.40 -6.13 4.82
C THR A 86 -9.10 -4.77 4.97
N HIS A 87 -10.26 -4.61 4.33
CA HIS A 87 -11.09 -3.42 4.54
C HIS A 87 -11.41 -3.23 6.03
N SER A 88 -11.73 -4.30 6.75
CA SER A 88 -12.00 -4.23 8.18
C SER A 88 -10.78 -3.81 8.98
N ASP A 89 -9.59 -4.26 8.60
CA ASP A 89 -8.35 -3.87 9.29
C ASP A 89 -8.10 -2.37 9.17
N LEU A 90 -8.37 -1.78 8.01
CA LEU A 90 -8.03 -0.39 7.72
C LEU A 90 -9.16 0.58 8.04
N PHE A 91 -10.39 0.20 7.76
CA PHE A 91 -11.53 1.12 7.84
C PHE A 91 -12.58 0.72 8.87
N GLY A 92 -12.35 -0.38 9.53
CA GLY A 92 -13.29 -0.90 10.52
C GLY A 92 -14.45 -1.59 9.91
#